data_87ca843e891e08916eaab8f4954c3135
#
_entry.id   87ca843e891e08916eaab8f4954c3135
#
_cell.length_a   1.000
_cell.length_b   1.000
_cell.length_c   1.000
_cell.angle_alpha   90.00
_cell.angle_beta   90.00
_cell.angle_gamma   90.00
#
_symmetry.space_group_name_H-M   'P 1'
#
loop_
_entity.id
_entity.type
_entity.pdbx_description
1 polymer ?
#
loop_
_entity_poly.entity_id
_entity_poly.type
_entity_poly.pdbx_seq_one_letter_code
_entity_poly.pdbx_strand_id
1 'polypeptide(L)'
;MVTVLLVNKKLTILILSICTTSLLAILYLNFKKREIITPDSYKEAMTYVKKIPLSEVQEKINNKEDFILYIGRESCPYCQKFAPKLAVAIQKTNQTVYYLDNDSKERKDITAFAHDMNVKTVPNLSTFKKGSKENYLKKGSKSSIEEIMDL
;
A
#
# COMPACT_ATOMS: atom_id res chain seq x y z
N MET A 1 30.17 -53.35 1.89
CA MET A 1 30.38 -51.90 1.65
C MET A 1 29.45 -51.30 0.58
N VAL A 2 29.10 -52.03 -0.47
CA VAL A 2 28.22 -51.55 -1.57
C VAL A 2 26.77 -51.33 -1.13
N THR A 3 26.20 -52.14 -0.22
CA THR A 3 24.81 -52.05 0.24
C THR A 3 24.53 -50.80 1.07
N VAL A 4 25.49 -50.31 1.86
CA VAL A 4 25.36 -49.10 2.68
C VAL A 4 25.35 -47.84 1.79
N LEU A 5 26.13 -47.82 0.72
CA LEU A 5 26.19 -46.75 -0.29
C LEU A 5 24.85 -46.63 -1.06
N LEU A 6 24.18 -47.74 -1.39
CA LEU A 6 22.89 -47.75 -2.06
C LEU A 6 21.73 -47.31 -1.17
N VAL A 7 21.78 -47.69 0.12
CA VAL A 7 20.80 -47.24 1.11
C VAL A 7 20.91 -45.73 1.32
N ASN A 8 22.09 -45.18 1.46
CA ASN A 8 22.30 -43.74 1.57
C ASN A 8 21.81 -42.97 0.34
N LYS A 9 22.05 -43.48 -0.88
CA LYS A 9 21.61 -42.86 -2.12
C LYS A 9 20.10 -42.80 -2.24
N LYS A 10 19.41 -43.90 -1.87
CA LYS A 10 17.93 -43.94 -1.82
C LYS A 10 17.37 -42.99 -0.74
N LEU A 11 17.98 -42.93 0.43
CA LEU A 11 17.61 -42.04 1.51
C LEU A 11 17.81 -40.58 1.12
N THR A 12 18.91 -40.24 0.46
CA THR A 12 19.20 -38.89 -0.04
C THR A 12 18.15 -38.42 -1.06
N ILE A 13 17.78 -39.32 -2.01
CA ILE A 13 16.75 -39.01 -3.01
C ILE A 13 15.38 -38.80 -2.34
N LEU A 14 15.04 -39.60 -1.32
CA LEU A 14 13.78 -39.46 -0.57
C LEU A 14 13.74 -38.12 0.17
N ILE A 15 14.82 -37.71 0.83
CA ILE A 15 14.91 -36.43 1.55
C ILE A 15 14.80 -35.26 0.58
N LEU A 16 15.50 -35.31 -0.56
CA LEU A 16 15.42 -34.28 -1.61
C LEU A 16 13.98 -34.17 -2.16
N SER A 17 13.30 -35.28 -2.38
CA SER A 17 11.89 -35.29 -2.84
C SER A 17 10.95 -34.65 -1.82
N ILE A 18 11.11 -34.95 -0.52
CA ILE A 18 10.30 -34.36 0.55
C ILE A 18 10.58 -32.85 0.67
N CYS A 19 11.84 -32.42 0.57
CA CYS A 19 12.22 -31.00 0.60
C CYS A 19 11.64 -30.24 -0.59
N THR A 20 11.67 -30.80 -1.79
CA THR A 20 11.10 -30.13 -2.99
C THR A 20 9.59 -30.03 -2.93
N THR A 21 8.90 -31.07 -2.47
CA THR A 21 7.43 -31.02 -2.30
C THR A 21 6.99 -30.06 -1.20
N SER A 22 7.72 -30.01 -0.10
CA SER A 22 7.41 -29.03 0.97
C SER A 22 7.70 -27.58 0.51
N LEU A 23 8.77 -27.34 -0.25
CA LEU A 23 9.05 -26.02 -0.81
C LEU A 23 7.99 -25.58 -1.81
N LEU A 24 7.52 -26.48 -2.68
CA LEU A 24 6.44 -26.24 -3.62
C LEU A 24 5.11 -25.97 -2.90
N ALA A 25 4.82 -26.70 -1.82
CA ALA A 25 3.63 -26.47 -0.99
C ALA A 25 3.67 -25.11 -0.30
N ILE A 26 4.83 -24.70 0.23
CA ILE A 26 5.03 -23.37 0.85
C ILE A 26 4.87 -22.27 -0.21
N LEU A 27 5.45 -22.44 -1.40
CA LEU A 27 5.28 -21.52 -2.52
C LEU A 27 3.81 -21.44 -2.94
N TYR A 28 3.10 -22.56 -3.03
CA TYR A 28 1.68 -22.61 -3.37
C TYR A 28 0.82 -21.91 -2.32
N LEU A 29 1.09 -22.11 -1.04
CA LEU A 29 0.37 -21.44 0.06
C LEU A 29 0.64 -19.92 0.09
N ASN A 30 1.85 -19.49 -0.24
CA ASN A 30 2.19 -18.07 -0.37
C ASN A 30 1.57 -17.44 -1.63
N PHE A 31 1.34 -18.23 -2.67
CA PHE A 31 0.68 -17.82 -3.91
C PHE A 31 -0.85 -17.86 -3.82
N LYS A 32 -1.41 -18.29 -2.67
CA LYS A 32 -2.86 -18.26 -2.48
C LYS A 32 -3.31 -16.80 -2.64
N LYS A 33 -3.88 -16.52 -3.80
CA LYS A 33 -4.37 -15.22 -4.27
C LYS A 33 -5.12 -14.55 -3.12
N ARG A 34 -4.56 -13.48 -2.55
CA ARG A 34 -5.27 -12.69 -1.54
C ARG A 34 -6.58 -12.25 -2.17
N GLU A 35 -7.68 -12.64 -1.55
CA GLU A 35 -9.00 -12.18 -1.96
C GLU A 35 -9.02 -10.65 -1.79
N ILE A 36 -9.27 -9.95 -2.88
CA ILE A 36 -9.32 -8.49 -2.87
C ILE A 36 -10.72 -8.08 -2.46
N ILE A 37 -10.81 -7.42 -1.33
CA ILE A 37 -12.08 -6.97 -0.74
C ILE A 37 -12.27 -5.50 -1.13
N THR A 38 -13.44 -5.18 -1.69
CA THR A 38 -13.84 -3.78 -1.91
C THR A 38 -14.56 -3.30 -0.65
N PRO A 39 -14.01 -2.33 0.10
CA PRO A 39 -14.66 -1.80 1.29
C PRO A 39 -15.98 -1.10 0.96
N ASP A 40 -16.98 -1.25 1.84
CA ASP A 40 -18.31 -0.66 1.68
C ASP A 40 -18.39 0.78 2.25
N SER A 41 -17.41 1.20 3.02
CA SER A 41 -17.38 2.51 3.67
C SER A 41 -16.01 3.18 3.63
N TYR A 42 -16.01 4.51 3.81
CA TYR A 42 -14.78 5.27 3.98
C TYR A 42 -13.95 4.76 5.17
N LYS A 43 -14.59 4.55 6.31
CA LYS A 43 -13.93 4.07 7.53
C LYS A 43 -13.24 2.72 7.33
N GLU A 44 -13.90 1.80 6.66
CA GLU A 44 -13.33 0.50 6.33
C GLU A 44 -12.15 0.64 5.35
N ALA A 45 -12.32 1.46 4.31
CA ALA A 45 -11.25 1.72 3.34
C ALA A 45 -9.99 2.32 4.00
N MET A 46 -10.17 3.15 5.03
CA MET A 46 -9.05 3.75 5.76
C MET A 46 -8.27 2.76 6.65
N THR A 47 -8.74 1.54 6.83
CA THR A 47 -7.95 0.47 7.49
C THR A 47 -6.77 -0.01 6.62
N TYR A 48 -6.80 0.25 5.32
CA TYR A 48 -5.73 -0.12 4.38
C TYR A 48 -4.62 0.94 4.26
N VAL A 49 -4.80 2.13 4.82
CA VAL A 49 -3.80 3.20 4.81
C VAL A 49 -3.18 3.38 6.19
N LYS A 50 -1.96 3.92 6.23
CA LYS A 50 -1.29 4.25 7.48
C LYS A 50 -1.56 5.72 7.85
N LYS A 51 -2.49 5.96 8.77
CA LYS A 51 -2.75 7.31 9.30
C LYS A 51 -1.54 7.80 10.10
N ILE A 52 -1.04 8.99 9.77
CA ILE A 52 0.10 9.63 10.44
C ILE A 52 -0.19 11.11 10.71
N PRO A 53 0.45 11.73 11.72
CA PRO A 53 0.37 13.17 11.96
C PRO A 53 1.17 13.94 10.89
N LEU A 54 0.90 15.24 10.76
CA LEU A 54 1.61 16.11 9.82
C LEU A 54 3.11 16.17 10.11
N SER A 55 3.51 16.12 11.37
CA SER A 55 4.93 16.11 11.78
C SER A 55 5.71 14.92 11.19
N GLU A 56 5.10 13.73 11.14
CA GLU A 56 5.74 12.54 10.53
C GLU A 56 5.90 12.71 9.00
N VAL A 57 4.94 13.35 8.32
CA VAL A 57 5.07 13.67 6.89
C VAL A 57 6.23 14.63 6.65
N GLN A 58 6.35 15.67 7.49
CA GLN A 58 7.44 16.64 7.41
C GLN A 58 8.81 16.00 7.67
N GLU A 59 8.87 15.05 8.62
CA GLU A 59 10.08 14.28 8.88
C GLU A 59 10.49 13.44 7.67
N LYS A 60 9.56 12.74 7.02
CA LYS A 60 9.83 11.98 5.79
C LYS A 60 10.36 12.87 4.66
N ILE A 61 9.80 14.08 4.51
CA ILE A 61 10.27 15.07 3.54
C ILE A 61 11.72 15.50 3.86
N ASN A 62 12.00 15.83 5.13
CA ASN A 62 13.32 16.26 5.58
C ASN A 62 14.38 15.16 5.43
N ASN A 63 13.98 13.90 5.70
CA ASN A 63 14.83 12.70 5.54
C ASN A 63 14.97 12.26 4.08
N LYS A 64 14.37 12.98 3.14
CA LYS A 64 14.40 12.67 1.69
C LYS A 64 13.89 11.26 1.38
N GLU A 65 12.85 10.82 2.08
CA GLU A 65 12.24 9.51 1.87
C GLU A 65 11.37 9.48 0.61
N ASP A 66 11.21 8.27 0.05
CA ASP A 66 10.24 7.98 -0.99
C ASP A 66 8.96 7.45 -0.33
N PHE A 67 7.81 8.04 -0.62
CA PHE A 67 6.52 7.63 -0.05
C PHE A 67 5.33 8.07 -0.88
N ILE A 68 4.17 7.47 -0.61
CA ILE A 68 2.87 7.85 -1.19
C ILE A 68 2.02 8.47 -0.10
N LEU A 69 1.47 9.65 -0.36
CA LEU A 69 0.64 10.40 0.58
C LEU A 69 -0.77 10.60 0.04
N TYR A 70 -1.75 10.17 0.80
CA TYR A 70 -3.15 10.49 0.63
C TYR A 70 -3.56 11.60 1.58
N ILE A 71 -4.13 12.70 1.06
CA ILE A 71 -4.79 13.74 1.85
C ILE A 71 -6.28 13.67 1.55
N GLY A 72 -7.08 13.42 2.58
CA GLY A 72 -8.52 13.25 2.45
C GLY A 72 -9.24 13.48 3.75
N ARG A 73 -10.56 13.28 3.73
CA ARG A 73 -11.41 13.39 4.93
C ARG A 73 -12.73 12.66 4.74
N GLU A 74 -13.29 12.16 5.83
CA GLU A 74 -14.56 11.43 5.80
C GLU A 74 -15.75 12.32 5.42
N SER A 75 -15.75 13.59 5.86
CA SER A 75 -16.81 14.55 5.55
C SER A 75 -16.90 14.96 4.07
N CYS A 76 -15.95 14.54 3.21
CA CYS A 76 -15.93 14.89 1.80
C CYS A 76 -16.55 13.78 0.93
N PRO A 77 -17.67 14.05 0.20
CA PRO A 77 -18.32 13.04 -0.64
C PRO A 77 -17.43 12.47 -1.74
N TYR A 78 -16.48 13.26 -2.26
CA TYR A 78 -15.51 12.81 -3.25
C TYR A 78 -14.46 11.87 -2.64
N CYS A 79 -14.05 12.11 -1.38
CA CYS A 79 -13.16 11.23 -0.65
C CYS A 79 -13.85 9.90 -0.34
N GLN A 80 -15.12 9.91 0.03
CA GLN A 80 -15.92 8.69 0.25
C GLN A 80 -15.99 7.82 -1.01
N LYS A 81 -16.13 8.42 -2.20
CA LYS A 81 -16.12 7.69 -3.47
C LYS A 81 -14.74 7.19 -3.88
N PHE A 82 -13.69 7.86 -3.44
CA PHE A 82 -12.30 7.53 -3.78
C PHE A 82 -11.73 6.42 -2.90
N ALA A 83 -12.01 6.45 -1.61
CA ALA A 83 -11.38 5.59 -0.61
C ALA A 83 -11.50 4.07 -0.90
N PRO A 84 -12.66 3.52 -1.30
CA PRO A 84 -12.77 2.11 -1.65
C PRO A 84 -11.84 1.71 -2.82
N LYS A 85 -11.72 2.56 -3.83
CA LYS A 85 -10.83 2.33 -4.98
C LYS A 85 -9.35 2.34 -4.56
N LEU A 86 -8.97 3.28 -3.69
CA LEU A 86 -7.64 3.35 -3.11
C LEU A 86 -7.31 2.07 -2.32
N ALA A 87 -8.24 1.60 -1.49
CA ALA A 87 -8.06 0.37 -0.72
C ALA A 87 -7.86 -0.86 -1.64
N VAL A 88 -8.61 -0.97 -2.73
CA VAL A 88 -8.43 -2.03 -3.72
C VAL A 88 -7.06 -1.92 -4.41
N ALA A 89 -6.63 -0.72 -4.79
CA ALA A 89 -5.31 -0.49 -5.39
C ALA A 89 -4.18 -0.91 -4.43
N ILE A 90 -4.28 -0.54 -3.16
CA ILE A 90 -3.32 -0.93 -2.10
C ILE A 90 -3.26 -2.45 -1.96
N GLN A 91 -4.40 -3.14 -1.92
CA GLN A 91 -4.44 -4.60 -1.82
C GLN A 91 -3.79 -5.29 -3.03
N LYS A 92 -3.94 -4.71 -4.23
CA LYS A 92 -3.34 -5.25 -5.46
C LYS A 92 -1.84 -5.00 -5.54
N THR A 93 -1.37 -3.82 -5.13
CA THR A 93 0.04 -3.42 -5.26
C THR A 93 0.88 -3.73 -4.02
N ASN A 94 0.24 -3.96 -2.88
CA ASN A 94 0.88 -4.10 -1.56
C ASN A 94 1.75 -2.88 -1.18
N GLN A 95 1.44 -1.70 -1.74
CA GLN A 95 2.15 -0.46 -1.44
C GLN A 95 1.66 0.13 -0.11
N THR A 96 2.57 0.77 0.61
CA THR A 96 2.20 1.56 1.80
C THR A 96 1.78 2.95 1.37
N VAL A 97 0.55 3.35 1.73
CA VAL A 97 0.03 4.70 1.54
C VAL A 97 -0.15 5.35 2.90
N TYR A 98 0.53 6.47 3.12
CA TYR A 98 0.34 7.30 4.31
C TYR A 98 -0.87 8.20 4.14
N TYR A 99 -1.56 8.48 5.24
CA TYR A 99 -2.81 9.23 5.23
C TYR A 99 -2.78 10.40 6.19
N LEU A 100 -3.00 11.61 5.70
CA LEU A 100 -3.32 12.80 6.47
C LEU A 100 -4.82 13.03 6.50
N ASP A 101 -5.39 12.95 7.70
CA ASP A 101 -6.81 13.18 7.94
C ASP A 101 -7.12 14.67 8.08
N ASN A 102 -7.70 15.26 7.05
CA ASN A 102 -8.05 16.68 7.04
C ASN A 102 -9.36 16.99 7.81
N ASP A 103 -9.95 16.01 8.52
CA ASP A 103 -10.97 16.22 9.54
C ASP A 103 -10.40 16.12 10.97
N SER A 104 -9.08 15.92 11.11
CA SER A 104 -8.39 15.84 12.40
C SER A 104 -8.26 17.20 13.08
N LYS A 105 -7.73 17.19 14.31
CA LYS A 105 -7.42 18.43 15.06
C LYS A 105 -6.35 19.29 14.35
N GLU A 106 -5.51 18.65 13.53
CA GLU A 106 -4.46 19.32 12.74
C GLU A 106 -4.97 19.91 11.40
N ARG A 107 -6.29 19.96 11.19
CA ARG A 107 -6.91 20.40 9.92
C ARG A 107 -6.33 21.71 9.38
N LYS A 108 -6.11 22.70 10.24
CA LYS A 108 -5.61 24.01 9.83
C LYS A 108 -4.20 23.89 9.26
N ASP A 109 -3.33 23.15 9.94
CA ASP A 109 -1.93 22.98 9.55
C ASP A 109 -1.81 22.06 8.34
N ILE A 110 -2.62 21.00 8.26
CA ILE A 110 -2.72 20.13 7.08
C ILE A 110 -3.19 20.92 5.85
N THR A 111 -4.14 21.85 6.02
CA THR A 111 -4.61 22.68 4.91
C THR A 111 -3.52 23.66 4.42
N ALA A 112 -2.77 24.26 5.33
CA ALA A 112 -1.63 25.11 5.00
C ALA A 112 -0.55 24.28 4.27
N PHE A 113 -0.15 23.15 4.81
CA PHE A 113 0.79 22.23 4.17
C PHE A 113 0.32 21.80 2.76
N ALA A 114 -0.96 21.44 2.61
CA ALA A 114 -1.52 21.05 1.32
C ALA A 114 -1.43 22.20 0.30
N HIS A 115 -1.70 23.44 0.72
CA HIS A 115 -1.54 24.64 -0.10
C HIS A 115 -0.09 24.83 -0.55
N ASP A 116 0.87 24.72 0.36
CA ASP A 116 2.31 24.83 0.07
C ASP A 116 2.79 23.74 -0.89
N MET A 117 2.19 22.53 -0.79
CA MET A 117 2.43 21.42 -1.74
C MET A 117 1.63 21.57 -3.04
N ASN A 118 0.98 22.71 -3.27
CA ASN A 118 0.14 22.96 -4.44
C ASN A 118 -1.01 21.91 -4.62
N VAL A 119 -1.56 21.47 -3.50
CA VAL A 119 -2.76 20.62 -3.44
C VAL A 119 -4.00 21.48 -3.31
N LYS A 120 -4.78 21.58 -4.36
CA LYS A 120 -5.96 22.47 -4.44
C LYS A 120 -7.24 21.87 -3.87
N THR A 121 -7.37 20.56 -3.93
CA THR A 121 -8.59 19.84 -3.55
C THR A 121 -8.30 18.45 -2.98
N VAL A 122 -9.24 17.92 -2.19
CA VAL A 122 -9.24 16.52 -1.74
C VAL A 122 -10.36 15.75 -2.45
N PRO A 123 -10.21 14.46 -2.73
CA PRO A 123 -9.07 13.59 -2.39
C PRO A 123 -7.82 13.93 -3.23
N ASN A 124 -6.66 13.92 -2.58
CA ASN A 124 -5.38 14.03 -3.26
C ASN A 124 -4.49 12.83 -2.91
N LEU A 125 -3.98 12.16 -3.92
CA LEU A 125 -2.97 11.12 -3.81
C LEU A 125 -1.73 11.60 -4.57
N SER A 126 -0.59 11.64 -3.89
CA SER A 126 0.67 12.13 -4.44
C SER A 126 1.81 11.20 -4.10
N THR A 127 2.77 11.07 -5.01
CA THR A 127 4.05 10.39 -4.77
C THR A 127 5.13 11.39 -4.45
N PHE A 128 5.97 11.02 -3.49
CA PHE A 128 7.16 11.76 -3.11
C PHE A 128 8.38 10.91 -3.43
N LYS A 129 9.39 11.55 -4.02
CA LYS A 129 10.73 10.99 -4.21
C LYS A 129 11.77 11.90 -3.63
N LYS A 130 12.66 11.34 -2.84
CA LYS A 130 13.72 12.09 -2.12
C LYS A 130 13.15 13.33 -1.39
N GLY A 131 11.97 13.14 -0.75
CA GLY A 131 11.28 14.19 -0.01
C GLY A 131 10.58 15.26 -0.85
N SER A 132 10.65 15.20 -2.18
CA SER A 132 9.97 16.15 -3.07
C SER A 132 8.74 15.52 -3.71
N LYS A 133 7.63 16.28 -3.79
CA LYS A 133 6.44 15.82 -4.50
C LYS A 133 6.76 15.70 -5.99
N GLU A 134 6.70 14.46 -6.52
CA GLU A 134 7.05 14.17 -7.91
C GLU A 134 5.81 14.14 -8.81
N ASN A 135 4.76 13.44 -8.36
CA ASN A 135 3.56 13.25 -9.15
C ASN A 135 2.31 13.28 -8.27
N TYR A 136 1.14 13.38 -8.89
CA TYR A 136 -0.14 13.30 -8.20
C TYR A 136 -1.25 12.83 -9.14
N LEU A 137 -2.30 12.27 -8.56
CA LEU A 137 -3.47 11.76 -9.28
C LEU A 137 -4.35 12.91 -9.78
N LYS A 138 -4.29 13.22 -11.07
CA LYS A 138 -4.92 14.41 -11.67
C LYS A 138 -6.45 14.40 -11.64
N LYS A 139 -7.07 13.22 -11.76
CA LYS A 139 -8.53 13.08 -11.83
C LYS A 139 -9.20 12.92 -10.45
N GLY A 140 -8.42 12.82 -9.35
CA GLY A 140 -8.94 12.66 -8.00
C GLY A 140 -9.94 11.51 -7.89
N SER A 141 -11.15 11.78 -7.40
CA SER A 141 -12.20 10.75 -7.24
C SER A 141 -12.71 10.10 -8.53
N LYS A 142 -12.42 10.69 -9.68
CA LYS A 142 -12.79 10.13 -11.00
C LYS A 142 -11.77 9.13 -11.54
N SER A 143 -10.62 8.98 -10.86
CA SER A 143 -9.60 8.02 -11.28
C SER A 143 -10.09 6.59 -11.17
N SER A 144 -9.63 5.74 -12.09
CA SER A 144 -9.81 4.30 -12.03
C SER A 144 -8.84 3.67 -11.02
N ILE A 145 -9.04 2.39 -10.70
CA ILE A 145 -8.14 1.65 -9.82
C ILE A 145 -6.77 1.50 -10.50
N GLU A 146 -6.73 1.27 -11.79
CA GLU A 146 -5.52 1.15 -12.59
C GLU A 146 -4.70 2.45 -12.54
N GLU A 147 -5.36 3.61 -12.74
CA GLU A 147 -4.69 4.91 -12.64
C GLU A 147 -4.11 5.18 -11.23
N ILE A 148 -4.74 4.63 -10.18
CA ILE A 148 -4.22 4.72 -8.81
C ILE A 148 -2.99 3.81 -8.62
N MET A 149 -2.99 2.62 -9.25
CA MET A 149 -1.89 1.66 -9.17
C MET A 149 -0.65 2.12 -9.94
N ASP A 150 -0.83 2.89 -11.02
CA ASP A 150 0.23 3.36 -11.92
C ASP A 150 0.86 4.68 -11.44
N LEU A 151 0.39 5.23 -10.33
CA LEU A 151 0.93 6.46 -9.78
C LEU A 151 2.27 6.22 -9.06
#